data_a35e7eadba08d167616f020508bce08b
#
_entry.id   a35e7eadba08d167616f020508bce08b
#
_cell.length_a   1.000
_cell.length_b   1.000
_cell.length_c   1.000
_cell.angle_alpha   90.00
_cell.angle_beta   90.00
_cell.angle_gamma   90.00
#
_symmetry.space_group_name_H-M   'P 1'
#
loop_
_entity.id
_entity.type
_entity.pdbx_description
1 polymer ?
#
loop_
_entity_poly.entity_id
_entity_poly.type
_entity_poly.pdbx_seq_one_letter_code
_entity_poly.pdbx_strand_id
1 'polypeptide(L)'
;MKRVKHQDVSAGELPGKIVAEPRQLRKQAGDWLKLRRADAGLSQADLAVRLGLKYYTFISQVENGFSRVPTELMGAWASELGLEPAAFARHLIMYYEPELHRLLFGAEKK
;
A
#
# COMPACT_ATOMS: atom_id res chain seq x y z
N MET A 1 0.90 32.56 -9.81
CA MET A 1 0.96 32.45 -9.30
C MET A 1 1.36 32.17 -9.00
N LYS A 2 1.43 31.88 -9.24
CA LYS A 2 1.67 31.52 -8.79
C LYS A 2 1.70 30.71 -8.50
N ARG A 3 1.60 30.21 -8.81
CA ARG A 3 1.52 29.45 -8.35
C ARG A 3 1.33 28.76 -7.95
N VAL A 4 1.20 28.58 -8.42
CA VAL A 4 1.06 27.86 -7.70
C VAL A 4 1.30 27.26 -7.44
N LYS A 5 1.34 27.24 -7.72
CA LYS A 5 1.49 26.75 -7.24
C LYS A 5 1.27 26.03 -6.76
N HIS A 6 1.14 25.82 -7.29
CA HIS A 6 0.85 25.35 -6.61
C HIS A 6 1.05 24.68 -6.24
N GLN A 7 1.02 24.61 -6.58
CA GLN A 7 1.19 24.24 -6.21
C GLN A 7 1.37 23.99 -5.59
N ASP A 8 1.26 24.21 -5.89
CA ASP A 8 1.43 24.15 -5.19
C ASP A 8 1.20 23.93 -4.37
N VAL A 9 0.33 23.80 -4.40
CA VAL A 9 0.17 23.60 -3.49
C VAL A 9 0.27 22.94 -3.01
N SER A 10 0.16 23.04 -3.31
CA SER A 10 0.66 22.57 -2.89
C SER A 10 1.02 21.91 -1.80
N ALA A 11 1.46 20.83 -2.15
CA ALA A 11 1.81 19.91 -1.09
C ALA A 11 2.81 20.51 -0.13
N GLY A 12 3.63 21.30 -0.66
CA GLY A 12 4.62 21.96 0.16
C GLY A 12 4.03 22.77 1.30
N GLU A 13 2.76 23.05 1.17
CA GLU A 13 2.10 23.86 2.18
C GLU A 13 1.60 23.07 3.35
N LEU A 14 1.70 21.77 3.28
CA LEU A 14 1.18 20.94 4.35
C LEU A 14 2.00 21.14 5.61
N PRO A 15 1.37 20.98 6.76
CA PRO A 15 2.09 21.11 8.01
C PRO A 15 3.31 20.22 8.07
N GLY A 16 4.28 20.66 8.82
CA GLY A 16 5.51 19.90 8.96
C GLY A 16 5.34 18.51 9.52
N LYS A 17 4.17 18.22 10.03
CA LYS A 17 3.94 16.90 10.58
C LYS A 17 3.89 15.81 9.52
N ILE A 18 3.83 16.19 8.28
CA ILE A 18 3.92 15.21 7.22
C ILE A 18 5.35 14.74 7.20
N VAL A 19 5.58 13.54 7.63
CA VAL A 19 6.93 13.10 7.91
C VAL A 19 7.46 12.04 6.98
N ALA A 20 6.62 11.33 6.27
CA ALA A 20 7.10 10.25 5.41
C ALA A 20 6.66 10.50 4.00
N GLU A 21 7.59 10.31 3.07
CA GLU A 21 7.25 10.38 1.66
C GLU A 21 6.32 9.25 1.30
N PRO A 22 5.33 9.50 0.45
CA PRO A 22 4.45 8.42 0.01
C PRO A 22 5.22 7.23 -0.57
N ARG A 23 6.32 7.50 -1.26
CA ARG A 23 7.12 6.42 -1.82
C ARG A 23 7.72 5.54 -0.73
N GLN A 24 8.20 6.17 0.34
CA GLN A 24 8.74 5.40 1.46
C GLN A 24 7.69 4.55 2.12
N LEU A 25 6.50 5.09 2.28
CA LEU A 25 5.41 4.33 2.88
C LEU A 25 5.00 3.16 1.99
N ARG A 26 4.95 3.39 0.69
CA ARG A 26 4.65 2.30 -0.24
C ARG A 26 5.72 1.22 -0.20
N LYS A 27 6.98 1.62 -0.02
CA LYS A 27 8.05 0.65 0.08
C LYS A 27 7.92 -0.19 1.35
N GLN A 28 7.53 0.46 2.45
CA GLN A 28 7.30 -0.28 3.68
C GLN A 28 6.15 -1.26 3.53
N ALA A 29 5.08 -0.83 2.87
CA ALA A 29 3.97 -1.74 2.58
C ALA A 29 4.47 -2.89 1.71
N GLY A 30 5.30 -2.59 0.73
CA GLY A 30 5.83 -3.60 -0.16
C GLY A 30 6.69 -4.63 0.57
N ASP A 31 7.50 -4.18 1.53
CA ASP A 31 8.30 -5.09 2.33
C ASP A 31 7.42 -6.03 3.15
N TRP A 32 6.36 -5.49 3.72
CA TRP A 32 5.40 -6.31 4.46
C TRP A 32 4.73 -7.33 3.56
N LEU A 33 4.31 -6.89 2.37
CA LEU A 33 3.68 -7.80 1.42
C LEU A 33 4.62 -8.93 1.01
N LYS A 34 5.87 -8.58 0.78
CA LYS A 34 6.86 -9.59 0.40
C LYS A 34 7.03 -10.64 1.49
N LEU A 35 7.06 -10.21 2.76
CA LEU A 35 7.15 -11.14 3.86
C LEU A 35 5.92 -12.04 3.94
N ARG A 36 4.74 -11.46 3.78
CA ARG A 36 3.52 -12.27 3.83
C ARG A 36 3.48 -13.27 2.68
N ARG A 37 3.95 -12.84 1.51
CA ARG A 37 4.02 -13.76 0.37
C ARG A 37 4.98 -14.91 0.65
N ALA A 38 6.14 -14.59 1.20
CA ALA A 38 7.12 -15.62 1.53
C ALA A 38 6.57 -16.59 2.56
N ASP A 39 5.88 -16.06 3.57
CA ASP A 39 5.26 -16.90 4.59
C ASP A 39 4.24 -17.85 3.99
N ALA A 40 3.60 -17.43 2.91
CA ALA A 40 2.61 -18.26 2.23
C ALA A 40 3.27 -19.26 1.27
N GLY A 41 4.59 -19.19 1.12
CA GLY A 41 5.31 -20.12 0.27
C GLY A 41 5.17 -19.85 -1.21
N LEU A 42 4.87 -18.60 -1.59
CA LEU A 42 4.62 -18.25 -2.97
C LEU A 42 5.74 -17.39 -3.53
N SER A 43 6.15 -17.69 -4.77
CA SER A 43 7.00 -16.77 -5.50
C SER A 43 6.15 -15.63 -6.06
N GLN A 44 6.82 -14.59 -6.57
CA GLN A 44 6.08 -13.52 -7.25
C GLN A 44 5.30 -14.07 -8.44
N ALA A 45 5.91 -14.98 -9.18
CA ALA A 45 5.23 -15.59 -10.33
C ALA A 45 4.02 -16.40 -9.88
N ASP A 46 4.16 -17.16 -8.79
CA ASP A 46 3.05 -17.92 -8.26
C ASP A 46 1.87 -17.02 -7.93
N LEU A 47 2.16 -15.94 -7.22
CA LEU A 47 1.09 -15.03 -6.81
C LEU A 47 0.43 -14.38 -8.03
N ALA A 48 1.23 -14.00 -9.02
CA ALA A 48 0.67 -13.41 -10.23
C ALA A 48 -0.30 -14.36 -10.90
N VAL A 49 0.08 -15.64 -11.02
CA VAL A 49 -0.81 -16.63 -11.62
C VAL A 49 -2.11 -16.73 -10.83
N ARG A 50 -2.01 -16.80 -9.52
CA ARG A 50 -3.19 -16.94 -8.67
C ARG A 50 -4.11 -15.73 -8.73
N LEU A 51 -3.54 -14.56 -8.97
CA LEU A 51 -4.33 -13.34 -9.10
C LEU A 51 -4.82 -13.11 -10.53
N GLY A 52 -4.48 -13.97 -11.44
CA GLY A 52 -4.89 -13.83 -12.83
C GLY A 52 -4.14 -12.74 -13.57
N LEU A 53 -2.97 -12.37 -13.08
CA LEU A 53 -2.15 -11.35 -13.73
C LEU A 53 -1.28 -12.00 -14.80
N LYS A 54 -1.12 -11.28 -15.90
CA LYS A 54 -0.35 -11.81 -17.00
C LYS A 54 1.14 -11.91 -16.69
N TYR A 55 1.66 -10.95 -15.94
CA TYR A 55 3.10 -10.90 -15.64
C TYR A 55 3.32 -10.65 -14.17
N TYR A 56 4.41 -11.22 -13.64
CA TYR A 56 4.75 -11.02 -12.24
C TYR A 56 5.35 -9.64 -11.97
N THR A 57 5.67 -8.89 -13.02
CA THR A 57 6.32 -7.60 -12.83
C THR A 57 5.47 -6.65 -12.01
N PHE A 58 4.15 -6.77 -12.09
CA PHE A 58 3.30 -5.92 -11.28
C PHE A 58 3.48 -6.21 -9.79
N ILE A 59 3.59 -7.50 -9.43
CA ILE A 59 3.87 -7.87 -8.05
C ILE A 59 5.18 -7.23 -7.59
N SER A 60 6.20 -7.32 -8.43
CA SER A 60 7.49 -6.74 -8.10
C SER A 60 7.39 -5.23 -7.89
N GLN A 61 6.64 -4.54 -8.74
CA GLN A 61 6.48 -3.10 -8.59
C GLN A 61 5.79 -2.74 -7.29
N VAL A 62 4.77 -3.50 -6.92
CA VAL A 62 4.06 -3.27 -5.68
C VAL A 62 5.00 -3.49 -4.49
N GLU A 63 5.76 -4.57 -4.52
CA GLU A 63 6.64 -4.90 -3.41
C GLU A 63 7.82 -3.96 -3.29
N ASN A 64 8.18 -3.28 -4.38
CA ASN A 64 9.26 -2.31 -4.35
C ASN A 64 8.77 -0.88 -4.14
N GLY A 65 7.48 -0.70 -3.96
CA GLY A 65 6.93 0.60 -3.62
C GLY A 65 6.68 1.51 -4.81
N PHE A 66 6.78 0.98 -6.03
CA PHE A 66 6.49 1.78 -7.22
C PHE A 66 5.00 1.81 -7.53
N SER A 67 4.26 0.85 -7.02
CA SER A 67 2.81 0.75 -7.23
C SER A 67 2.14 0.36 -5.94
N ARG A 68 0.83 0.45 -5.93
CA ARG A 68 0.02 0.06 -4.78
C ARG A 68 -0.79 -1.18 -5.17
N VAL A 69 -1.19 -1.96 -4.18
CA VAL A 69 -2.18 -2.99 -4.42
C VAL A 69 -3.48 -2.27 -4.78
N PRO A 70 -4.04 -2.50 -5.95
CA PRO A 70 -5.32 -1.87 -6.29
C PRO A 70 -6.40 -2.34 -5.33
N THR A 71 -7.30 -1.44 -4.99
CA THR A 71 -8.39 -1.78 -4.08
C THR A 71 -9.15 -3.01 -4.57
N GLU A 72 -9.36 -3.08 -5.87
CA GLU A 72 -10.11 -4.18 -6.47
C GLU A 72 -9.45 -5.53 -6.28
N LEU A 73 -8.14 -5.55 -6.09
CA LEU A 73 -7.40 -6.80 -5.92
C LEU A 73 -7.12 -7.13 -4.47
N MET A 74 -7.46 -6.25 -3.54
CA MET A 74 -7.09 -6.47 -2.15
C MET A 74 -7.70 -7.75 -1.58
N GLY A 75 -8.96 -8.02 -1.89
CA GLY A 75 -9.60 -9.23 -1.40
C GLY A 75 -8.93 -10.49 -1.90
N ALA A 76 -8.68 -10.55 -3.21
CA ALA A 76 -8.06 -11.73 -3.79
C ALA A 76 -6.62 -11.88 -3.31
N TRP A 77 -5.90 -10.77 -3.23
CA TRP A 77 -4.51 -10.80 -2.76
C TRP A 77 -4.44 -11.36 -1.34
N ALA A 78 -5.30 -10.85 -0.46
CA ALA A 78 -5.35 -11.32 0.91
C ALA A 78 -5.65 -12.82 0.97
N SER A 79 -6.63 -13.25 0.19
CA SER A 79 -7.02 -14.65 0.20
C SER A 79 -5.87 -15.55 -0.24
N GLU A 80 -5.14 -15.14 -1.27
CA GLU A 80 -4.03 -15.95 -1.74
C GLU A 80 -2.89 -16.02 -0.73
N LEU A 81 -2.77 -15.02 0.12
CA LEU A 81 -1.76 -15.02 1.18
C LEU A 81 -2.27 -15.66 2.48
N GLY A 82 -3.52 -16.11 2.48
CA GLY A 82 -4.09 -16.71 3.68
C GLY A 82 -4.43 -15.70 4.77
N LEU A 83 -4.69 -14.45 4.38
CA LEU A 83 -4.98 -13.39 5.33
C LEU A 83 -6.43 -12.97 5.21
N GLU A 84 -6.96 -12.47 6.32
CA GLU A 84 -8.33 -12.01 6.36
C GLU A 84 -8.42 -10.69 5.58
N PRO A 85 -9.33 -10.59 4.60
CA PRO A 85 -9.31 -9.44 3.69
C PRO A 85 -9.46 -8.07 4.37
N ALA A 86 -10.33 -7.94 5.37
CA ALA A 86 -10.52 -6.65 6.02
C ALA A 86 -9.27 -6.23 6.79
N ALA A 87 -8.64 -7.18 7.47
CA ALA A 87 -7.40 -6.89 8.19
C ALA A 87 -6.28 -6.53 7.23
N PHE A 88 -6.22 -7.23 6.11
CA PHE A 88 -5.22 -6.95 5.07
C PHE A 88 -5.40 -5.52 4.53
N ALA A 89 -6.63 -5.17 4.18
CA ALA A 89 -6.90 -3.85 3.63
C ALA A 89 -6.60 -2.77 4.65
N ARG A 90 -6.99 -2.98 5.91
CA ARG A 90 -6.70 -2.01 6.97
C ARG A 90 -5.20 -1.79 7.11
N HIS A 91 -4.44 -2.88 7.07
CA HIS A 91 -2.99 -2.77 7.20
C HIS A 91 -2.39 -1.97 6.05
N LEU A 92 -2.84 -2.22 4.82
CA LEU A 92 -2.33 -1.48 3.67
C LEU A 92 -2.71 -0.01 3.71
N ILE A 93 -3.91 0.31 4.16
CA ILE A 93 -4.32 1.70 4.25
C ILE A 93 -3.43 2.48 5.20
N MET A 94 -2.93 1.82 6.23
CA MET A 94 -2.03 2.48 7.16
C MET A 94 -0.82 3.07 6.44
N TYR A 95 -0.32 2.37 5.44
CA TYR A 95 0.82 2.86 4.67
C TYR A 95 0.41 3.73 3.50
N TYR A 96 -0.66 3.34 2.80
CA TYR A 96 -1.03 4.02 1.56
C TYR A 96 -1.79 5.32 1.83
N GLU A 97 -2.58 5.34 2.89
CA GLU A 97 -3.44 6.46 3.22
C GLU A 97 -3.40 6.69 4.73
N PRO A 98 -2.27 7.13 5.25
CA PRO A 98 -2.12 7.21 6.70
C PRO A 98 -3.14 8.11 7.37
N GLU A 99 -3.51 9.21 6.74
CA GLU A 99 -4.50 10.09 7.35
C GLU A 99 -5.88 9.43 7.37
N LEU A 100 -6.24 8.76 6.29
CA LEU A 100 -7.51 8.05 6.26
C LEU A 100 -7.53 6.94 7.32
N HIS A 101 -6.43 6.23 7.44
CA HIS A 101 -6.32 5.19 8.47
C HIS A 101 -6.53 5.78 9.86
N ARG A 102 -5.88 6.93 10.12
CA ARG A 102 -6.02 7.58 11.41
C ARG A 102 -7.47 7.98 11.68
N LEU A 103 -8.12 8.53 10.66
CA LEU A 103 -9.51 8.97 10.79
C LEU A 103 -10.44 7.81 11.07
N LEU A 104 -10.22 6.68 10.41
CA LEU A 104 -11.11 5.54 10.56
C LEU A 104 -10.82 4.72 11.81
N PHE A 105 -9.56 4.61 12.20
CA PHE A 105 -9.17 3.66 13.24
C PHE A 105 -8.35 4.26 14.36
N GLY A 106 -7.63 5.34 14.09
CA GLY A 106 -6.66 5.83 15.03
C GLY A 106 -7.24 6.42 16.30
N ALA A 107 -8.40 7.05 16.18
CA ALA A 107 -9.01 7.74 17.32
C ALA A 107 -9.43 6.76 18.40
N GLU A 108 -9.59 5.52 18.04
CA GLU A 108 -10.01 4.52 19.02
C GLU A 108 -8.96 4.24 20.06
N LYS A 109 -7.77 4.66 19.79
CA LYS A 109 -6.68 4.36 20.70
C LYS A 109 -6.73 5.15 21.97
N LYS A 110 -7.52 6.16 21.98
CA LYS A 110 -7.51 7.02 23.16
C LYS A 110 -7.98 6.30 24.38
#